data_fe75ebdb332e33a9e607c19fc3fafe33
#
_entry.id   fe75ebdb332e33a9e607c19fc3fafe33
#
_cell.length_a   1.000
_cell.length_b   1.000
_cell.length_c   1.000
_cell.angle_alpha   90.00
_cell.angle_beta   90.00
_cell.angle_gamma   90.00
#
_symmetry.space_group_name_H-M   'P 1'
#
loop_
_entity.id
_entity.type
_entity.pdbx_description
1 polymer ?
#
loop_
_entity_poly.entity_id
_entity_poly.type
_entity_poly.pdbx_seq_one_letter_code
_entity_poly.pdbx_strand_id
1 'polypeptide(L)'
;MTTSWPLLERFWRRAQPGWAQDGADSWHDETRELQRLGIATEAALQFLHFERPAWEGFRRWLDDKRCEPDSGGAIEDVLDAQDLAFWEEHGYLVLRDAVAQDDCEAARRAIWEFLGASPDDPASWYRPHEAKYGLMLTLFDHPALEKNRRSARIRNAYRQLYGSNAIFKTIDKVSFNPPENADFRFLGAGLHWDVSMELPIPYRLQGLLYLSDCAADEGAFHCVPGFQRHIDGWLRALPAGADPREEAKRQLKAQAVPGKAGDFVIWHQALPHCATPNRGSKPRLVQYLTYLPEVETEIRPWR
;
A
#
# COMPACT_ATOMS: atom_id res chain seq x y z
N MET A 1 8.09 21.98 5.85
CA MET A 1 9.08 21.51 4.85
C MET A 1 8.83 22.20 3.53
N THR A 2 9.90 22.46 2.75
CA THR A 2 9.78 23.18 1.48
C THR A 2 9.54 22.18 0.36
N THR A 3 8.52 22.40 -0.49
CA THR A 3 8.21 21.59 -1.68
C THR A 3 9.36 21.62 -2.67
N SER A 4 9.80 20.46 -3.14
CA SER A 4 10.84 20.35 -4.17
C SER A 4 10.23 20.47 -5.58
N TRP A 5 9.96 21.70 -6.00
CA TRP A 5 9.44 22.00 -7.34
C TRP A 5 10.27 21.42 -8.49
N PRO A 6 11.63 21.39 -8.43
CA PRO A 6 12.43 20.76 -9.47
C PRO A 6 12.14 19.27 -9.70
N LEU A 7 11.86 18.50 -8.62
CA LEU A 7 11.47 17.09 -8.74
C LEU A 7 10.10 16.94 -9.42
N LEU A 8 9.13 17.77 -9.01
CA LEU A 8 7.78 17.76 -9.59
C LEU A 8 7.75 18.23 -11.05
N GLU A 9 8.59 19.20 -11.41
CA GLU A 9 8.74 19.60 -12.81
C GLU A 9 9.37 18.47 -13.65
N ARG A 10 10.32 17.72 -13.10
CA ARG A 10 10.89 16.55 -13.78
C ARG A 10 9.83 15.45 -13.96
N PHE A 11 9.00 15.18 -12.95
CA PHE A 11 7.87 14.27 -13.06
C PHE A 11 6.91 14.68 -14.18
N TRP A 12 6.55 15.98 -14.27
CA TRP A 12 5.73 16.51 -15.34
C TRP A 12 6.38 16.32 -16.72
N ARG A 13 7.69 16.60 -16.85
CA ARG A 13 8.43 16.44 -18.11
C ARG A 13 8.45 15.00 -18.60
N ARG A 14 8.53 14.00 -17.71
CA ARG A 14 8.49 12.58 -18.07
C ARG A 14 7.18 12.18 -18.76
N ALA A 15 6.08 12.83 -18.45
CA ALA A 15 4.79 12.57 -19.06
C ALA A 15 4.62 13.27 -20.43
N GLN A 16 5.59 14.09 -20.86
CA GLN A 16 5.51 14.79 -22.15
C GLN A 16 5.97 13.90 -23.31
N PRO A 17 5.37 14.06 -24.52
CA PRO A 17 5.86 13.37 -25.70
C PRO A 17 7.32 13.73 -25.99
N GLY A 18 8.15 12.75 -26.33
CA GLY A 18 9.55 12.95 -26.70
C GLY A 18 10.52 13.10 -25.53
N TRP A 19 10.10 12.83 -24.30
CA TRP A 19 11.02 12.76 -23.17
C TRP A 19 12.12 11.71 -23.45
N ALA A 20 13.37 12.15 -23.47
CA ALA A 20 14.53 11.26 -23.45
C ALA A 20 14.91 11.01 -21.99
N GLN A 21 15.13 9.76 -21.63
CA GLN A 21 15.51 9.38 -20.27
C GLN A 21 16.90 9.96 -19.96
N ASP A 22 16.97 11.03 -19.19
CA ASP A 22 18.23 11.49 -18.58
C ASP A 22 18.68 10.40 -17.61
N GLY A 23 19.93 9.94 -17.76
CA GLY A 23 20.48 8.73 -17.11
C GLY A 23 20.47 8.67 -15.57
N ALA A 24 19.81 9.58 -14.89
CA ALA A 24 19.55 9.51 -13.45
C ALA A 24 18.15 8.99 -13.22
N ASP A 25 18.03 7.83 -12.58
CA ASP A 25 16.75 7.30 -12.13
C ASP A 25 16.26 8.09 -10.90
N SER A 26 15.54 9.19 -11.17
CA SER A 26 14.93 10.04 -10.15
C SER A 26 13.45 9.76 -9.95
N TRP A 27 12.89 8.72 -10.60
CA TRP A 27 11.49 8.35 -10.50
C TRP A 27 11.03 8.17 -9.06
N HIS A 28 11.86 7.52 -8.27
CA HIS A 28 11.57 7.31 -6.86
C HIS A 28 11.44 8.64 -6.10
N ASP A 29 12.37 9.58 -6.29
CA ASP A 29 12.34 10.89 -5.61
C ASP A 29 11.16 11.73 -6.07
N GLU A 30 10.83 11.69 -7.36
CA GLU A 30 9.71 12.40 -7.95
C GLU A 30 8.38 11.91 -7.38
N THR A 31 8.16 10.59 -7.35
CA THR A 31 6.95 9.99 -6.81
C THR A 31 6.84 10.16 -5.30
N ARG A 32 7.97 10.10 -4.60
CA ARG A 32 8.04 10.37 -3.16
C ARG A 32 7.63 11.81 -2.83
N GLU A 33 8.04 12.79 -3.63
CA GLU A 33 7.64 14.18 -3.42
C GLU A 33 6.13 14.39 -3.63
N LEU A 34 5.51 13.71 -4.62
CA LEU A 34 4.04 13.67 -4.74
C LEU A 34 3.38 13.11 -3.50
N GLN A 35 3.86 11.97 -3.00
CA GLN A 35 3.32 11.35 -1.79
C GLN A 35 3.43 12.27 -0.57
N ARG A 36 4.54 13.04 -0.45
CA ARG A 36 4.72 14.03 0.62
C ARG A 36 3.71 15.19 0.55
N LEU A 37 3.25 15.53 -0.64
CA LEU A 37 2.15 16.47 -0.85
C LEU A 37 0.78 15.85 -0.58
N GLY A 38 0.70 14.55 -0.29
CA GLY A 38 -0.55 13.83 -0.12
C GLY A 38 -1.27 13.58 -1.45
N ILE A 39 -0.51 13.41 -2.54
CA ILE A 39 -1.04 13.19 -3.89
C ILE A 39 -0.64 11.79 -4.37
N ALA A 40 -1.65 11.01 -4.79
CA ALA A 40 -1.40 9.70 -5.40
C ALA A 40 -0.67 9.87 -6.74
N THR A 41 0.39 9.08 -6.95
CA THR A 41 1.16 9.10 -8.20
C THR A 41 0.28 8.84 -9.42
N GLU A 42 -0.63 7.87 -9.31
CA GLU A 42 -1.57 7.54 -10.38
C GLU A 42 -2.55 8.66 -10.69
N ALA A 43 -3.02 9.40 -9.68
CA ALA A 43 -3.88 10.57 -9.90
C ALA A 43 -3.14 11.67 -10.66
N ALA A 44 -1.86 11.90 -10.34
CA ALA A 44 -1.02 12.84 -11.06
C ALA A 44 -0.77 12.39 -12.51
N LEU A 45 -0.49 11.11 -12.74
CA LEU A 45 -0.32 10.55 -14.08
C LEU A 45 -1.61 10.62 -14.91
N GLN A 46 -2.77 10.31 -14.31
CA GLN A 46 -4.07 10.45 -14.98
C GLN A 46 -4.33 11.90 -15.41
N PHE A 47 -4.13 12.85 -14.49
CA PHE A 47 -4.28 14.26 -14.82
C PHE A 47 -3.36 14.70 -15.96
N LEU A 48 -2.10 14.31 -15.93
CA LEU A 48 -1.14 14.62 -17.01
C LEU A 48 -1.52 13.96 -18.34
N HIS A 49 -2.03 12.73 -18.31
CA HIS A 49 -2.41 12.00 -19.52
C HIS A 49 -3.66 12.59 -20.19
N PHE A 50 -4.70 12.90 -19.43
CA PHE A 50 -5.99 13.35 -19.96
C PHE A 50 -6.01 14.85 -20.24
N GLU A 51 -5.51 15.67 -19.32
CA GLU A 51 -5.58 17.13 -19.41
C GLU A 51 -4.39 17.76 -20.16
N ARG A 52 -3.25 17.06 -20.22
CA ARG A 52 -2.02 17.51 -20.89
C ARG A 52 -1.65 18.96 -20.57
N PRO A 53 -1.63 19.36 -19.30
CA PRO A 53 -1.41 20.75 -18.91
C PRO A 53 0.02 21.20 -19.20
N ALA A 54 0.20 22.50 -19.44
CA ALA A 54 1.53 23.12 -19.29
C ALA A 54 1.99 23.03 -17.84
N TRP A 55 3.28 23.26 -17.58
CA TRP A 55 3.86 23.18 -16.24
C TRP A 55 3.09 24.03 -15.20
N GLU A 56 2.75 25.26 -15.54
CA GLU A 56 2.00 26.16 -14.65
C GLU A 56 0.59 25.61 -14.32
N GLY A 57 -0.01 24.89 -15.26
CA GLY A 57 -1.30 24.21 -15.05
C GLY A 57 -1.16 23.03 -14.10
N PHE A 58 -0.14 22.20 -14.28
CA PHE A 58 0.15 21.08 -13.38
C PHE A 58 0.51 21.57 -11.97
N ARG A 59 1.34 22.62 -11.88
CA ARG A 59 1.70 23.22 -10.60
C ARG A 59 0.49 23.74 -9.82
N ARG A 60 -0.44 24.42 -10.48
CA ARG A 60 -1.70 24.85 -9.85
C ARG A 60 -2.51 23.67 -9.36
N TRP A 61 -2.63 22.63 -10.18
CA TRP A 61 -3.33 21.41 -9.79
C TRP A 61 -2.68 20.75 -8.56
N LEU A 62 -1.35 20.71 -8.48
CA LEU A 62 -0.63 20.22 -7.30
C LEU A 62 -0.93 21.08 -6.06
N ASP A 63 -0.92 22.41 -6.21
CA ASP A 63 -1.23 23.33 -5.10
C ASP A 63 -2.69 23.19 -4.62
N ASP A 64 -3.63 22.94 -5.53
CA ASP A 64 -5.04 22.72 -5.20
C ASP A 64 -5.30 21.36 -4.53
N LYS A 65 -4.54 20.34 -4.93
CA LYS A 65 -4.68 18.95 -4.45
C LYS A 65 -3.88 18.62 -3.21
N ARG A 66 -2.83 19.37 -2.90
CA ARG A 66 -1.99 19.06 -1.75
C ARG A 66 -2.80 19.06 -0.46
N CYS A 67 -2.62 17.99 0.31
CA CYS A 67 -3.18 17.91 1.64
C CYS A 67 -2.35 18.76 2.62
N GLU A 68 -3.04 19.39 3.59
CA GLU A 68 -2.34 19.93 4.75
C GLU A 68 -1.47 18.85 5.38
N PRO A 69 -0.22 19.18 5.76
CA PRO A 69 0.61 18.26 6.53
C PRO A 69 -0.19 17.70 7.70
N ASP A 70 -0.06 16.42 7.94
CA ASP A 70 -0.66 15.81 9.11
C ASP A 70 -0.10 16.52 10.35
N SER A 71 -0.89 17.42 10.95
CA SER A 71 -0.49 18.22 12.11
C SER A 71 -0.24 17.39 13.36
N GLY A 72 -0.25 16.07 13.17
CA GLY A 72 0.12 15.08 14.16
C GLY A 72 -0.67 15.18 15.44
N GLY A 73 -1.61 14.27 15.65
CA GLY A 73 -2.22 14.06 16.96
C GLY A 73 -1.15 13.82 18.04
N ALA A 74 -1.59 13.60 19.27
CA ALA A 74 -0.71 13.29 20.39
C ALA A 74 0.27 12.15 20.01
N ILE A 75 1.54 12.33 20.38
CA ILE A 75 2.55 11.29 20.25
C ILE A 75 2.38 10.36 21.44
N GLU A 76 1.86 9.17 21.18
CA GLU A 76 1.61 8.15 22.19
C GLU A 76 2.22 6.82 21.74
N ASP A 77 2.72 6.05 22.69
CA ASP A 77 3.12 4.68 22.41
C ASP A 77 1.88 3.78 22.43
N VAL A 78 1.64 3.12 21.29
CA VAL A 78 0.46 2.27 21.06
C VAL A 78 0.81 0.79 20.95
N LEU A 79 2.10 0.48 20.84
CA LEU A 79 2.65 -0.87 20.87
C LEU A 79 3.34 -1.10 22.20
N ASP A 80 2.99 -2.18 22.84
CA ASP A 80 3.62 -2.59 24.11
C ASP A 80 4.88 -3.46 23.86
N ALA A 81 5.51 -3.92 24.95
CA ALA A 81 6.71 -4.75 24.85
C ALA A 81 6.46 -6.12 24.20
N GLN A 82 5.23 -6.66 24.29
CA GLN A 82 4.88 -7.92 23.65
C GLN A 82 4.69 -7.71 22.14
N ASP A 83 4.04 -6.62 21.74
CA ASP A 83 3.89 -6.24 20.34
C ASP A 83 5.26 -6.06 19.67
N LEU A 84 6.18 -5.36 20.34
CA LEU A 84 7.52 -5.13 19.81
C LEU A 84 8.33 -6.44 19.72
N ALA A 85 8.24 -7.32 20.73
CA ALA A 85 8.88 -8.63 20.68
C ALA A 85 8.30 -9.51 19.55
N PHE A 86 6.98 -9.49 19.38
CA PHE A 86 6.31 -10.21 18.29
C PHE A 86 6.74 -9.66 16.91
N TRP A 87 6.85 -8.33 16.79
CA TRP A 87 7.36 -7.70 15.58
C TRP A 87 8.77 -8.16 15.22
N GLU A 88 9.69 -8.14 16.18
CA GLU A 88 11.08 -8.57 15.96
C GLU A 88 11.15 -10.05 15.54
N GLU A 89 10.32 -10.88 16.12
CA GLU A 89 10.28 -12.30 15.79
C GLU A 89 9.62 -12.58 14.45
N HIS A 90 8.46 -11.97 14.18
CA HIS A 90 7.61 -12.35 13.06
C HIS A 90 7.63 -11.38 11.87
N GLY A 91 8.05 -10.13 12.07
CA GLY A 91 8.12 -9.09 11.03
C GLY A 91 6.76 -8.55 10.57
N TYR A 92 5.69 -8.83 11.30
CA TYR A 92 4.38 -8.23 11.10
C TYR A 92 3.66 -8.03 12.44
N LEU A 93 2.65 -7.14 12.42
CA LEU A 93 1.74 -6.91 13.56
C LEU A 93 0.31 -6.76 13.07
N VAL A 94 -0.64 -7.10 13.93
CA VAL A 94 -2.05 -6.75 13.75
C VAL A 94 -2.45 -5.77 14.84
N LEU A 95 -2.56 -4.52 14.48
CA LEU A 95 -3.04 -3.45 15.35
C LEU A 95 -4.57 -3.54 15.41
N ARG A 96 -5.11 -4.06 16.50
CA ARG A 96 -6.55 -4.24 16.68
C ARG A 96 -7.26 -2.90 16.86
N ASP A 97 -8.47 -2.79 16.29
CA ASP A 97 -9.31 -1.60 16.43
C ASP A 97 -8.56 -0.29 16.09
N ALA A 98 -7.74 -0.33 15.03
CA ALA A 98 -6.92 0.81 14.60
C ALA A 98 -7.76 1.95 14.01
N VAL A 99 -8.96 1.61 13.52
CA VAL A 99 -9.95 2.53 12.95
C VAL A 99 -11.34 2.15 13.46
N ALA A 100 -12.16 3.15 13.76
CA ALA A 100 -13.53 2.93 14.23
C ALA A 100 -14.42 2.24 13.18
N GLN A 101 -15.40 1.46 13.64
CA GLN A 101 -16.31 0.73 12.75
C GLN A 101 -17.09 1.64 11.80
N ASP A 102 -17.54 2.80 12.29
CA ASP A 102 -18.27 3.79 11.47
C ASP A 102 -17.41 4.35 10.33
N ASP A 103 -16.11 4.49 10.56
CA ASP A 103 -15.16 4.97 9.56
C ASP A 103 -14.85 3.87 8.52
N CYS A 104 -14.77 2.62 8.95
CA CYS A 104 -14.69 1.48 8.04
C CYS A 104 -15.96 1.36 7.19
N GLU A 105 -17.14 1.55 7.79
CA GLU A 105 -18.42 1.54 7.07
C GLU A 105 -18.50 2.66 6.04
N ALA A 106 -18.07 3.86 6.38
CA ALA A 106 -18.02 4.98 5.44
C ALA A 106 -17.09 4.69 4.26
N ALA A 107 -15.93 4.08 4.51
CA ALA A 107 -15.00 3.67 3.46
C ALA A 107 -15.58 2.54 2.57
N ARG A 108 -16.26 1.54 3.16
CA ARG A 108 -16.97 0.49 2.40
C ARG A 108 -18.03 1.10 1.49
N ARG A 109 -18.85 2.00 2.01
CA ARG A 109 -19.89 2.69 1.23
C ARG A 109 -19.28 3.42 0.04
N ALA A 110 -18.19 4.18 0.25
CA ALA A 110 -17.49 4.86 -0.83
C ALA A 110 -17.00 3.88 -1.93
N ILE A 111 -16.52 2.69 -1.55
CA ILE A 111 -16.09 1.66 -2.51
C ILE A 111 -17.29 1.13 -3.30
N TRP A 112 -18.43 0.84 -2.64
CA TRP A 112 -19.62 0.34 -3.31
C TRP A 112 -20.22 1.38 -4.27
N GLU A 113 -20.29 2.63 -3.85
CA GLU A 113 -20.73 3.76 -4.68
C GLU A 113 -19.81 3.96 -5.90
N PHE A 114 -18.49 3.91 -5.68
CA PHE A 114 -17.50 4.03 -6.75
C PHE A 114 -17.63 2.93 -7.81
N LEU A 115 -17.92 1.70 -7.38
CA LEU A 115 -18.10 0.55 -8.28
C LEU A 115 -19.48 0.52 -8.95
N GLY A 116 -20.44 1.32 -8.51
CA GLY A 116 -21.84 1.18 -8.91
C GLY A 116 -22.40 -0.20 -8.58
N ALA A 117 -21.94 -0.79 -7.47
CA ALA A 117 -22.30 -2.13 -7.02
C ALA A 117 -22.97 -2.10 -5.64
N SER A 118 -23.58 -3.20 -5.24
CA SER A 118 -24.28 -3.32 -3.96
C SER A 118 -23.78 -4.52 -3.17
N PRO A 119 -23.61 -4.40 -1.84
CA PRO A 119 -23.29 -5.53 -0.98
C PRO A 119 -24.37 -6.61 -0.98
N ASP A 120 -25.62 -6.26 -1.33
CA ASP A 120 -26.78 -7.16 -1.34
C ASP A 120 -27.09 -7.72 -2.73
N ASP A 121 -26.35 -7.32 -3.77
CA ASP A 121 -26.47 -7.83 -5.15
C ASP A 121 -25.16 -8.51 -5.59
N PRO A 122 -25.01 -9.84 -5.35
CA PRO A 122 -23.79 -10.56 -5.73
C PRO A 122 -23.44 -10.49 -7.22
N ALA A 123 -24.43 -10.33 -8.11
CA ALA A 123 -24.18 -10.20 -9.54
C ALA A 123 -23.45 -8.89 -9.88
N SER A 124 -23.61 -7.85 -9.06
CA SER A 124 -22.95 -6.57 -9.25
C SER A 124 -21.43 -6.62 -8.98
N TRP A 125 -20.95 -7.57 -8.19
CA TRP A 125 -19.55 -7.65 -7.77
C TRP A 125 -18.57 -7.99 -8.89
N TYR A 126 -19.07 -8.65 -9.94
CA TYR A 126 -18.28 -9.15 -11.05
C TYR A 126 -18.38 -8.29 -12.31
N ARG A 127 -19.13 -7.19 -12.25
CA ARG A 127 -19.26 -6.26 -13.39
C ARG A 127 -17.90 -5.65 -13.73
N PRO A 128 -17.57 -5.52 -15.02
CA PRO A 128 -16.40 -4.77 -15.44
C PRO A 128 -16.47 -3.32 -14.96
N HIS A 129 -15.35 -2.77 -14.55
CA HIS A 129 -15.22 -1.37 -14.18
C HIS A 129 -13.86 -0.84 -14.64
N GLU A 130 -13.83 0.30 -15.30
CA GLU A 130 -12.61 0.87 -15.90
C GLU A 130 -11.49 1.15 -14.89
N ALA A 131 -11.88 1.51 -13.65
CA ALA A 131 -10.94 1.78 -12.56
C ALA A 131 -10.52 0.52 -11.78
N LYS A 132 -10.94 -0.68 -12.23
CA LYS A 132 -10.61 -1.95 -11.58
C LYS A 132 -9.47 -2.64 -12.32
N TYR A 133 -8.34 -2.77 -11.65
CA TYR A 133 -7.16 -3.46 -12.17
C TYR A 133 -6.80 -4.66 -11.27
N GLY A 134 -7.14 -5.86 -11.73
CA GLY A 134 -7.08 -7.05 -10.89
C GLY A 134 -7.97 -6.91 -9.66
N LEU A 135 -7.37 -6.93 -8.46
CA LEU A 135 -8.07 -6.70 -7.20
C LEU A 135 -8.06 -5.21 -6.78
N MET A 136 -7.27 -4.38 -7.44
CA MET A 136 -7.05 -3.00 -7.05
C MET A 136 -8.06 -2.08 -7.72
N LEU A 137 -8.52 -1.08 -6.98
CA LEU A 137 -9.36 0.01 -7.47
C LEU A 137 -8.60 1.32 -7.40
N THR A 138 -8.64 2.11 -8.48
CA THR A 138 -8.01 3.43 -8.52
C THR A 138 -8.86 4.50 -7.83
N LEU A 139 -9.35 4.17 -6.64
CA LEU A 139 -10.04 5.08 -5.73
C LEU A 139 -9.03 5.57 -4.69
N PHE A 140 -8.59 6.81 -4.82
CA PHE A 140 -7.56 7.41 -3.96
C PHE A 140 -8.12 8.55 -3.11
N ASP A 141 -8.83 9.48 -3.75
CA ASP A 141 -9.21 10.78 -3.22
C ASP A 141 -10.68 10.74 -2.77
N HIS A 142 -10.89 10.18 -1.56
CA HIS A 142 -12.21 10.16 -0.95
C HIS A 142 -12.10 10.51 0.54
N PRO A 143 -12.98 11.39 1.08
CA PRO A 143 -12.93 11.84 2.49
C PRO A 143 -12.92 10.70 3.50
N ALA A 144 -13.70 9.63 3.25
CA ALA A 144 -13.74 8.46 4.15
C ALA A 144 -12.39 7.72 4.18
N LEU A 145 -11.70 7.60 3.04
CA LEU A 145 -10.37 6.97 2.98
C LEU A 145 -9.33 7.88 3.65
N GLU A 146 -9.44 9.18 3.46
CA GLU A 146 -8.53 10.14 4.09
C GLU A 146 -8.71 10.16 5.61
N LYS A 147 -9.91 9.99 6.12
CA LYS A 147 -10.15 9.87 7.56
C LYS A 147 -9.42 8.68 8.16
N ASN A 148 -9.46 7.53 7.50
CA ASN A 148 -8.71 6.33 7.93
C ASN A 148 -7.18 6.56 7.90
N ARG A 149 -6.66 7.25 6.88
CA ARG A 149 -5.22 7.60 6.78
C ARG A 149 -4.74 8.49 7.91
N ARG A 150 -5.65 9.22 8.57
CA ARG A 150 -5.35 10.10 9.72
C ARG A 150 -5.51 9.42 11.07
N SER A 151 -5.67 8.09 11.11
CA SER A 151 -5.68 7.36 12.37
C SER A 151 -4.40 7.60 13.17
N ALA A 152 -4.54 8.25 14.33
CA ALA A 152 -3.41 8.49 15.22
C ALA A 152 -2.78 7.18 15.72
N ARG A 153 -3.60 6.14 15.91
CA ARG A 153 -3.15 4.82 16.35
C ARG A 153 -2.26 4.16 15.30
N ILE A 154 -2.64 4.19 14.01
CA ILE A 154 -1.81 3.68 12.91
C ILE A 154 -0.52 4.48 12.81
N ARG A 155 -0.60 5.81 12.77
CA ARG A 155 0.56 6.68 12.69
C ARG A 155 1.56 6.43 13.83
N ASN A 156 1.08 6.32 15.06
CA ASN A 156 1.92 6.09 16.22
C ASN A 156 2.58 4.70 16.21
N ALA A 157 1.91 3.66 15.69
CA ALA A 157 2.54 2.36 15.49
C ALA A 157 3.71 2.43 14.48
N TYR A 158 3.52 3.10 13.34
CA TYR A 158 4.62 3.33 12.39
C TYR A 158 5.76 4.13 13.01
N ARG A 159 5.43 5.18 13.78
CA ARG A 159 6.42 6.01 14.49
C ARG A 159 7.29 5.16 15.45
N GLN A 160 6.66 4.29 16.24
CA GLN A 160 7.38 3.41 17.16
C GLN A 160 8.28 2.42 16.40
N LEU A 161 7.77 1.79 15.35
CA LEU A 161 8.53 0.81 14.56
C LEU A 161 9.68 1.46 13.77
N TYR A 162 9.52 2.70 13.29
CA TYR A 162 10.61 3.45 12.66
C TYR A 162 11.57 4.11 13.67
N GLY A 163 11.18 4.21 14.94
CA GLY A 163 11.95 4.99 15.93
C GLY A 163 12.06 6.47 15.59
N SER A 164 11.08 7.01 14.84
CA SER A 164 11.13 8.39 14.32
C SER A 164 9.74 9.02 14.23
N ASN A 165 9.64 10.30 14.57
CA ASN A 165 8.46 11.13 14.34
C ASN A 165 8.42 11.73 12.93
N ALA A 166 9.56 11.72 12.23
CA ALA A 166 9.69 12.28 10.89
C ALA A 166 9.22 11.25 9.85
N ILE A 167 7.91 11.07 9.77
CA ILE A 167 7.23 10.18 8.83
C ILE A 167 6.07 10.92 8.15
N PHE A 168 5.71 10.50 6.94
CA PHE A 168 4.56 11.00 6.19
C PHE A 168 3.75 9.84 5.61
N LYS A 169 2.44 10.04 5.48
CA LYS A 169 1.53 9.04 4.90
C LYS A 169 1.62 8.99 3.38
N THR A 170 1.43 7.81 2.81
CA THR A 170 1.24 7.62 1.37
C THR A 170 -0.25 7.66 1.00
N ILE A 171 -0.53 7.91 -0.27
CA ILE A 171 -1.88 7.83 -0.82
C ILE A 171 -1.95 6.60 -1.71
N ASP A 172 -2.48 5.54 -1.14
CA ASP A 172 -2.60 4.24 -1.78
C ASP A 172 -4.04 3.87 -2.13
N LYS A 173 -4.18 2.80 -2.90
CA LYS A 173 -5.42 2.26 -3.45
C LYS A 173 -6.24 1.52 -2.40
N VAL A 174 -7.44 1.15 -2.80
CA VAL A 174 -8.25 0.14 -2.11
C VAL A 174 -8.27 -1.15 -2.92
N SER A 175 -8.59 -2.28 -2.28
CA SER A 175 -8.72 -3.57 -2.94
C SER A 175 -10.10 -4.15 -2.70
N PHE A 176 -10.64 -4.71 -3.76
CA PHE A 176 -11.92 -5.41 -3.81
C PHE A 176 -11.69 -6.83 -4.31
N ASN A 177 -11.86 -7.81 -3.43
CA ASN A 177 -11.66 -9.22 -3.73
C ASN A 177 -12.97 -9.99 -3.53
N PRO A 178 -13.80 -10.14 -4.59
CA PRO A 178 -15.05 -10.90 -4.49
C PRO A 178 -14.78 -12.40 -4.35
N PRO A 179 -15.74 -13.18 -3.84
CA PRO A 179 -15.62 -14.64 -3.78
C PRO A 179 -15.35 -15.25 -5.16
N GLU A 180 -14.57 -16.33 -5.21
CA GLU A 180 -14.47 -17.15 -6.42
C GLU A 180 -15.81 -17.84 -6.73
N ASN A 181 -16.13 -17.96 -8.00
CA ASN A 181 -17.29 -18.70 -8.48
C ASN A 181 -16.97 -19.44 -9.80
N ALA A 182 -17.96 -19.94 -10.51
CA ALA A 182 -17.76 -20.67 -11.76
C ALA A 182 -17.09 -19.80 -12.85
N ASP A 183 -17.42 -18.51 -12.88
CA ASP A 183 -17.06 -17.57 -13.94
C ASP A 183 -15.91 -16.60 -13.52
N PHE A 184 -15.59 -16.51 -12.23
CA PHE A 184 -14.57 -15.63 -11.69
C PHE A 184 -13.53 -16.38 -10.90
N ARG A 185 -12.27 -16.19 -11.29
CA ARG A 185 -11.10 -16.67 -10.57
C ARG A 185 -10.29 -15.52 -9.99
N PHE A 186 -9.60 -15.82 -8.92
CA PHE A 186 -8.72 -14.87 -8.25
C PHE A 186 -7.66 -14.28 -9.21
N LEU A 187 -7.52 -12.95 -9.21
CA LEU A 187 -6.64 -12.20 -10.11
C LEU A 187 -5.41 -11.60 -9.39
N GLY A 188 -5.16 -12.00 -8.14
CA GLY A 188 -4.02 -11.50 -7.38
C GLY A 188 -2.70 -12.20 -7.73
N ALA A 189 -1.60 -11.51 -7.43
CA ALA A 189 -0.28 -12.10 -7.53
C ALA A 189 -0.06 -13.18 -6.46
N GLY A 190 0.73 -14.20 -6.80
CA GLY A 190 1.23 -15.14 -5.81
C GLY A 190 2.23 -14.49 -4.85
N LEU A 191 2.94 -15.29 -4.08
CA LEU A 191 3.93 -14.83 -3.11
C LEU A 191 4.99 -13.94 -3.76
N HIS A 192 5.18 -12.72 -3.24
CA HIS A 192 6.06 -11.69 -3.81
C HIS A 192 6.57 -10.72 -2.75
N TRP A 193 7.45 -9.83 -3.16
CA TRP A 193 7.89 -8.63 -2.44
C TRP A 193 7.67 -7.41 -3.33
N ASP A 194 7.32 -6.28 -2.72
CA ASP A 194 7.21 -4.97 -3.37
C ASP A 194 8.50 -4.16 -3.24
N VAL A 195 9.64 -4.84 -3.27
CA VAL A 195 10.96 -4.23 -3.12
C VAL A 195 11.97 -4.93 -4.03
N SER A 196 13.04 -4.22 -4.39
CA SER A 196 14.18 -4.84 -5.07
C SER A 196 14.80 -5.94 -4.21
N MET A 197 15.19 -7.05 -4.84
CA MET A 197 15.90 -8.14 -4.17
C MET A 197 17.43 -7.89 -4.05
N GLU A 198 17.89 -6.68 -4.32
CA GLU A 198 19.29 -6.30 -4.13
C GLU A 198 19.57 -6.02 -2.65
N LEU A 199 20.59 -6.69 -2.12
CA LEU A 199 20.98 -6.59 -0.72
C LEU A 199 21.82 -5.34 -0.40
N PRO A 200 21.69 -4.80 0.82
CA PRO A 200 20.72 -5.13 1.85
C PRO A 200 19.32 -4.63 1.52
N ILE A 201 18.28 -5.36 1.94
CA ILE A 201 16.90 -4.89 1.79
C ILE A 201 16.68 -3.69 2.74
N PRO A 202 16.26 -2.51 2.25
CA PRO A 202 16.02 -1.36 3.10
C PRO A 202 14.94 -1.62 4.15
N TYR A 203 15.08 -1.04 5.34
CA TYR A 203 14.04 -1.11 6.37
C TYR A 203 12.88 -0.21 6.00
N ARG A 204 11.80 -0.81 5.52
CA ARG A 204 10.54 -0.14 5.21
C ARG A 204 9.37 -1.00 5.65
N LEU A 205 8.26 -0.36 5.88
CA LEU A 205 7.03 -0.96 6.34
C LEU A 205 5.92 -0.73 5.33
N GLN A 206 5.02 -1.69 5.25
CA GLN A 206 3.80 -1.62 4.45
C GLN A 206 2.60 -1.89 5.36
N GLY A 207 1.40 -1.53 4.93
CA GLY A 207 0.23 -1.76 5.74
C GLY A 207 -1.08 -1.82 4.97
N LEU A 208 -2.04 -2.54 5.53
CA LEU A 208 -3.41 -2.60 5.05
C LEU A 208 -4.41 -2.55 6.22
N LEU A 209 -5.50 -1.86 5.99
CA LEU A 209 -6.66 -1.80 6.87
C LEU A 209 -7.73 -2.74 6.34
N TYR A 210 -8.17 -3.70 7.15
CA TYR A 210 -9.37 -4.46 6.87
C TYR A 210 -10.60 -3.56 7.03
N LEU A 211 -11.34 -3.37 5.95
CA LEU A 211 -12.61 -2.63 5.99
C LEU A 211 -13.81 -3.55 6.24
N SER A 212 -13.62 -4.85 6.07
CA SER A 212 -14.61 -5.90 6.37
C SER A 212 -13.92 -7.01 7.17
N ASP A 213 -14.69 -7.76 7.92
CA ASP A 213 -14.19 -9.00 8.53
C ASP A 213 -13.65 -9.92 7.43
N CYS A 214 -12.58 -10.62 7.74
CA CYS A 214 -11.86 -11.46 6.80
C CYS A 214 -11.29 -12.68 7.53
N ALA A 215 -11.90 -13.82 7.34
CA ALA A 215 -11.38 -15.10 7.82
C ALA A 215 -10.16 -15.54 6.98
N ALA A 216 -9.46 -16.56 7.44
CA ALA A 216 -8.21 -17.02 6.83
C ALA A 216 -8.35 -17.42 5.35
N ASP A 217 -9.50 -17.97 4.96
CA ASP A 217 -9.82 -18.43 3.62
C ASP A 217 -10.67 -17.44 2.79
N GLU A 218 -10.96 -16.26 3.34
CA GLU A 218 -11.73 -15.20 2.68
C GLU A 218 -10.85 -14.16 1.96
N GLY A 219 -9.68 -14.58 1.48
CA GLY A 219 -8.74 -13.69 0.81
C GLY A 219 -7.90 -12.85 1.76
N ALA A 220 -7.65 -13.32 2.97
CA ALA A 220 -6.82 -12.64 3.96
C ALA A 220 -5.42 -12.33 3.43
N PHE A 221 -4.77 -11.33 4.02
CA PHE A 221 -3.34 -11.14 3.85
C PHE A 221 -2.59 -12.39 4.29
N HIS A 222 -1.61 -12.80 3.51
CA HIS A 222 -0.71 -13.90 3.84
C HIS A 222 0.72 -13.40 3.81
N CYS A 223 1.55 -13.85 4.72
CA CYS A 223 3.00 -13.61 4.70
C CYS A 223 3.76 -14.82 5.21
N VAL A 224 5.08 -14.80 5.09
CA VAL A 224 5.97 -15.80 5.68
C VAL A 224 6.59 -15.20 6.95
N PRO A 225 6.02 -15.45 8.15
CA PRO A 225 6.50 -14.83 9.38
C PRO A 225 7.96 -15.14 9.68
N GLY A 226 8.70 -14.13 10.15
CA GLY A 226 10.10 -14.28 10.54
C GLY A 226 11.10 -14.27 9.38
N PHE A 227 10.63 -14.23 8.13
CA PHE A 227 11.51 -14.30 6.96
C PHE A 227 12.43 -13.08 6.81
N GLN A 228 12.04 -11.92 7.33
CA GLN A 228 12.88 -10.70 7.35
C GLN A 228 14.25 -10.94 7.99
N ARG A 229 14.37 -11.90 8.91
CA ARG A 229 15.64 -12.26 9.57
C ARG A 229 16.49 -13.23 8.74
N HIS A 230 15.93 -13.82 7.72
CA HIS A 230 16.56 -14.88 6.93
C HIS A 230 16.80 -14.51 5.47
N ILE A 231 16.18 -13.43 4.99
CA ILE A 231 16.17 -13.06 3.57
C ILE A 231 17.57 -12.90 2.99
N ASP A 232 18.51 -12.28 3.70
CA ASP A 232 19.88 -12.07 3.23
C ASP A 232 20.61 -13.38 2.98
N GLY A 233 20.53 -14.31 3.94
CA GLY A 233 21.13 -15.64 3.80
C GLY A 233 20.47 -16.47 2.71
N TRP A 234 19.14 -16.40 2.63
CA TRP A 234 18.36 -17.11 1.62
C TRP A 234 18.68 -16.61 0.20
N LEU A 235 18.72 -15.30 -0.03
CA LEU A 235 19.06 -14.71 -1.33
C LEU A 235 20.47 -15.10 -1.79
N ARG A 236 21.44 -15.09 -0.86
CA ARG A 236 22.84 -15.48 -1.18
C ARG A 236 23.01 -16.97 -1.45
N ALA A 237 22.10 -17.80 -0.94
CA ALA A 237 22.12 -19.25 -1.16
C ALA A 237 21.42 -19.69 -2.46
N LEU A 238 20.71 -18.78 -3.14
CA LEU A 238 20.05 -19.09 -4.40
C LEU A 238 21.06 -19.46 -5.50
N PRO A 239 20.74 -20.40 -6.38
CA PRO A 239 21.55 -20.68 -7.56
C PRO A 239 21.75 -19.44 -8.42
N ALA A 240 22.90 -19.32 -9.06
CA ALA A 240 23.18 -18.22 -9.97
C ALA A 240 22.12 -18.15 -11.09
N GLY A 241 21.50 -16.97 -11.26
CA GLY A 241 20.46 -16.74 -12.26
C GLY A 241 19.06 -17.20 -11.86
N ALA A 242 18.87 -17.72 -10.64
CA ALA A 242 17.53 -18.02 -10.13
C ALA A 242 16.75 -16.74 -9.87
N ASP A 243 15.46 -16.74 -10.22
CA ASP A 243 14.54 -15.67 -9.85
C ASP A 243 14.07 -15.86 -8.40
N PRO A 244 14.39 -14.93 -7.47
CA PRO A 244 14.01 -15.06 -6.07
C PRO A 244 12.48 -15.18 -5.86
N ARG A 245 11.68 -14.52 -6.69
CA ARG A 245 10.22 -14.55 -6.58
C ARG A 245 9.66 -15.91 -6.97
N GLU A 246 10.18 -16.52 -8.00
CA GLU A 246 9.77 -17.88 -8.42
C GLU A 246 10.25 -18.93 -7.41
N GLU A 247 11.47 -18.76 -6.86
CA GLU A 247 11.97 -19.64 -5.82
C GLU A 247 11.13 -19.56 -4.54
N ALA A 248 10.72 -18.34 -4.14
CA ALA A 248 9.85 -18.16 -2.98
C ALA A 248 8.50 -18.88 -3.15
N LYS A 249 7.87 -18.77 -4.31
CA LYS A 249 6.60 -19.47 -4.61
C LYS A 249 6.73 -20.99 -4.48
N ARG A 250 7.91 -21.56 -4.80
CA ARG A 250 8.16 -23.00 -4.73
C ARG A 250 8.51 -23.47 -3.32
N GLN A 251 9.27 -22.69 -2.56
CA GLN A 251 9.93 -23.12 -1.33
C GLN A 251 9.24 -22.65 -0.06
N LEU A 252 8.58 -21.47 -0.09
CA LEU A 252 8.07 -20.84 1.10
C LEU A 252 6.56 -21.10 1.27
N LYS A 253 6.13 -21.20 2.52
CA LYS A 253 4.72 -21.38 2.87
C LYS A 253 4.24 -20.15 3.64
N ALA A 254 3.36 -19.39 3.01
CA ALA A 254 2.71 -18.27 3.65
C ALA A 254 1.63 -18.73 4.64
N GLN A 255 1.43 -17.94 5.68
CA GLN A 255 0.39 -18.12 6.69
C GLN A 255 -0.62 -16.98 6.58
N ALA A 256 -1.89 -17.31 6.77
CA ALA A 256 -2.97 -16.32 6.79
C ALA A 256 -2.87 -15.43 8.03
N VAL A 257 -3.14 -14.15 7.83
CA VAL A 257 -3.30 -13.14 8.88
C VAL A 257 -4.73 -12.61 8.81
N PRO A 258 -5.72 -13.30 9.41
CA PRO A 258 -7.10 -12.86 9.41
C PRO A 258 -7.28 -11.61 10.27
N GLY A 259 -8.33 -10.85 10.01
CA GLY A 259 -8.66 -9.65 10.76
C GLY A 259 -10.14 -9.30 10.73
N LYS A 260 -10.54 -8.40 11.59
CA LYS A 260 -11.86 -7.79 11.60
C LYS A 260 -11.84 -6.41 10.96
N ALA A 261 -12.98 -5.90 10.57
CA ALA A 261 -13.10 -4.50 10.18
C ALA A 261 -12.49 -3.61 11.26
N GLY A 262 -11.62 -2.66 10.86
CA GLY A 262 -10.89 -1.79 11.78
C GLY A 262 -9.52 -2.32 12.21
N ASP A 263 -9.19 -3.59 11.97
CA ASP A 263 -7.85 -4.14 12.22
C ASP A 263 -6.88 -3.68 11.13
N PHE A 264 -5.69 -3.28 11.55
CA PHE A 264 -4.63 -2.83 10.64
C PHE A 264 -3.43 -3.77 10.72
N VAL A 265 -3.03 -4.33 9.59
CA VAL A 265 -1.83 -5.16 9.48
C VAL A 265 -0.67 -4.29 9.03
N ILE A 266 0.43 -4.30 9.78
CA ILE A 266 1.72 -3.70 9.41
C ILE A 266 2.70 -4.85 9.16
N TRP A 267 3.51 -4.78 8.11
CA TRP A 267 4.56 -5.77 7.85
C TRP A 267 5.85 -5.15 7.32
N HIS A 268 6.94 -5.81 7.63
CA HIS A 268 8.26 -5.48 7.10
C HIS A 268 8.33 -5.83 5.61
N GLN A 269 8.82 -4.93 4.77
CA GLN A 269 8.86 -5.16 3.31
C GLN A 269 9.71 -6.36 2.87
N ALA A 270 10.63 -6.85 3.73
CA ALA A 270 11.38 -8.07 3.50
C ALA A 270 10.57 -9.36 3.72
N LEU A 271 9.32 -9.26 4.23
CA LEU A 271 8.42 -10.42 4.26
C LEU A 271 7.83 -10.67 2.88
N PRO A 272 8.00 -11.88 2.32
CA PRO A 272 7.21 -12.27 1.17
C PRO A 272 5.76 -12.39 1.58
N HIS A 273 4.88 -11.82 0.78
CA HIS A 273 3.46 -11.74 1.08
C HIS A 273 2.59 -11.89 -0.16
N CYS A 274 1.32 -12.12 0.05
CA CYS A 274 0.33 -12.17 -1.04
C CYS A 274 -1.09 -11.97 -0.51
N ALA A 275 -2.00 -11.62 -1.42
CA ALA A 275 -3.42 -11.90 -1.24
C ALA A 275 -3.72 -13.33 -1.73
N THR A 276 -4.87 -13.87 -1.31
CA THR A 276 -5.30 -15.23 -1.68
C THR A 276 -6.71 -15.22 -2.26
N PRO A 277 -7.15 -16.31 -2.90
CA PRO A 277 -8.55 -16.46 -3.31
C PRO A 277 -9.50 -16.24 -2.14
N ASN A 278 -10.60 -15.56 -2.41
CA ASN A 278 -11.69 -15.43 -1.46
C ASN A 278 -12.67 -16.60 -1.65
N ARG A 279 -12.75 -17.47 -0.67
CA ARG A 279 -13.65 -18.63 -0.65
C ARG A 279 -14.87 -18.42 0.26
N GLY A 280 -15.03 -17.22 0.79
CA GLY A 280 -16.16 -16.82 1.60
C GLY A 280 -17.40 -16.51 0.78
N SER A 281 -18.34 -15.82 1.41
CA SER A 281 -19.63 -15.45 0.81
C SER A 281 -19.77 -13.96 0.49
N LYS A 282 -18.80 -13.12 0.90
CA LYS A 282 -18.82 -11.67 0.71
C LYS A 282 -17.47 -11.18 0.19
N PRO A 283 -17.42 -10.07 -0.56
CA PRO A 283 -16.16 -9.47 -0.97
C PRO A 283 -15.32 -9.02 0.22
N ARG A 284 -14.02 -9.31 0.18
CA ARG A 284 -13.05 -8.73 1.07
C ARG A 284 -12.70 -7.33 0.57
N LEU A 285 -12.82 -6.34 1.45
CA LEU A 285 -12.50 -4.95 1.19
C LEU A 285 -11.34 -4.52 2.10
N VAL A 286 -10.29 -3.95 1.52
CA VAL A 286 -9.18 -3.38 2.28
C VAL A 286 -8.76 -2.04 1.71
N GLN A 287 -8.19 -1.20 2.57
CA GLN A 287 -7.50 0.02 2.19
C GLN A 287 -6.01 -0.16 2.47
N TYR A 288 -5.17 0.05 1.47
CA TYR A 288 -3.72 0.13 1.69
C TYR A 288 -3.38 1.51 2.26
N LEU A 289 -2.53 1.50 3.25
CA LEU A 289 -2.11 2.70 3.97
C LEU A 289 -0.71 2.47 4.52
N THR A 290 0.21 3.36 4.17
CA THR A 290 1.60 3.25 4.58
C THR A 290 2.10 4.62 5.04
N TYR A 291 3.01 4.61 6.00
CA TYR A 291 3.85 5.76 6.32
C TYR A 291 5.29 5.49 5.91
N LEU A 292 5.93 6.48 5.34
CA LEU A 292 7.34 6.44 4.97
C LEU A 292 8.15 7.40 5.84
N PRO A 293 9.41 7.09 6.14
CA PRO A 293 10.29 8.00 6.85
C PRO A 293 10.64 9.21 5.98
N GLU A 294 10.75 10.39 6.57
CA GLU A 294 11.14 11.63 5.87
C GLU A 294 12.54 11.58 5.26
N VAL A 295 13.45 10.89 5.92
CA VAL A 295 14.80 10.66 5.43
C VAL A 295 14.93 9.21 5.02
N GLU A 296 15.18 9.00 3.75
CA GLU A 296 15.43 7.69 3.20
C GLU A 296 16.94 7.45 3.12
N THR A 297 17.40 6.38 3.75
CA THR A 297 18.84 6.11 3.88
C THR A 297 19.43 5.41 2.67
N GLU A 298 18.61 4.71 1.87
CA GLU A 298 19.11 3.96 0.71
C GLU A 298 18.03 3.82 -0.39
N ILE A 299 18.37 4.23 -1.60
CA ILE A 299 17.60 3.97 -2.84
C ILE A 299 18.38 2.92 -3.62
N ARG A 300 17.69 1.86 -4.05
CA ARG A 300 18.30 0.81 -4.84
C ARG A 300 17.57 0.62 -6.16
N PRO A 301 18.28 0.33 -7.26
CA PRO A 301 17.63 -0.01 -8.52
C PRO A 301 16.73 -1.25 -8.34
N TRP A 302 15.63 -1.29 -9.07
CA TRP A 302 14.75 -2.44 -9.07
C TRP A 302 15.43 -3.63 -9.77
N ARG A 303 15.54 -4.74 -9.07
CA ARG A 303 16.02 -6.03 -9.60
C ARG A 303 15.16 -7.18 -9.11
#